data_e548f2e02d8e0869d585acdeca787680
#
_entry.id   e548f2e02d8e0869d585acdeca787680
#
_cell.length_a   1.000
_cell.length_b   1.000
_cell.length_c   1.000
_cell.angle_alpha   90.00
_cell.angle_beta   90.00
_cell.angle_gamma   90.00
#
_symmetry.space_group_name_H-M   'P 1'
#
loop_
_entity.id
_entity.type
_entity.pdbx_description
1 polymer ?
#
loop_
_entity_poly.entity_id
_entity_poly.type
_entity_poly.pdbx_seq_one_letter_code
_entity_poly.pdbx_strand_id
1 'polypeptide(L)'
;MSKVVELRAKFPKVTNVTFIKMVEFDFTGTHKYLEYMLKSWISRNGYGMNHSITQLFNEVKRFDGLLPYHVTKDIYSQEFNSYPKLVEMNDNAQIMKDDKTFVREEHANVLYEDDELIMVSPKTHRGSLKYGAGTTWCTASKSNPDTFQRYCKNGCLVYLIDKTESKTKNFQKIAFYNNSGHSLSGEISIYSQNDNETNESRLVEKGWKHEKLAELMLRFRAYHVDREAIKRAKSKVESLIDAMKNINLDELHSNLKYLEKRGESEFKNVDNLVNTFVSTVEKSLDKFNN
;
A
#
# COMPACT_ATOMS: atom_id res chain seq x y z
N MET A 1 -15.74 -45.98 4.39
CA MET A 1 -16.73 -45.08 3.74
C MET A 1 -16.03 -43.75 3.49
N SER A 2 -16.19 -43.08 2.35
CA SER A 2 -15.55 -41.80 2.12
C SER A 2 -16.18 -40.72 3.02
N LYS A 3 -15.39 -39.75 3.52
CA LYS A 3 -15.84 -38.61 4.33
C LYS A 3 -17.03 -37.88 3.66
N VAL A 4 -17.04 -37.80 2.33
CA VAL A 4 -18.12 -37.16 1.55
C VAL A 4 -19.44 -37.89 1.71
N VAL A 5 -19.44 -39.23 1.65
CA VAL A 5 -20.62 -40.03 1.84
C VAL A 5 -21.20 -39.92 3.25
N GLU A 6 -20.33 -39.93 4.25
CA GLU A 6 -20.69 -39.71 5.66
C GLU A 6 -21.33 -38.33 5.86
N LEU A 7 -20.71 -37.27 5.35
CA LEU A 7 -21.22 -35.93 5.46
C LEU A 7 -22.53 -35.75 4.69
N ARG A 8 -22.68 -36.40 3.53
CA ARG A 8 -23.97 -36.38 2.81
C ARG A 8 -25.12 -36.94 3.64
N ALA A 9 -24.89 -38.08 4.32
CA ALA A 9 -25.88 -38.67 5.22
C ALA A 9 -26.18 -37.78 6.44
N LYS A 10 -25.17 -37.12 6.99
CA LYS A 10 -25.27 -36.21 8.18
C LYS A 10 -26.05 -34.91 7.88
N PHE A 11 -26.03 -34.44 6.62
CA PHE A 11 -26.64 -33.17 6.21
C PHE A 11 -27.73 -33.33 5.14
N PRO A 12 -28.84 -34.09 5.40
CA PRO A 12 -29.86 -34.38 4.40
C PRO A 12 -30.65 -33.13 3.96
N LYS A 13 -30.67 -32.07 4.78
CA LYS A 13 -31.38 -30.81 4.49
C LYS A 13 -30.66 -29.94 3.43
N VAL A 14 -29.41 -30.23 3.11
CA VAL A 14 -28.66 -29.52 2.06
C VAL A 14 -29.04 -30.12 0.72
N THR A 15 -29.41 -29.30 -0.26
CA THR A 15 -29.75 -29.81 -1.61
C THR A 15 -28.54 -30.48 -2.27
N ASN A 16 -28.78 -31.45 -3.17
CA ASN A 16 -27.69 -32.13 -3.88
C ASN A 16 -26.81 -31.15 -4.66
N VAL A 17 -27.42 -30.16 -5.31
CA VAL A 17 -26.69 -29.13 -6.07
C VAL A 17 -25.75 -28.33 -5.16
N THR A 18 -26.24 -27.90 -4.00
CA THR A 18 -25.42 -27.15 -3.01
C THR A 18 -24.31 -28.04 -2.46
N PHE A 19 -24.61 -29.28 -2.11
CA PHE A 19 -23.64 -30.23 -1.58
C PHE A 19 -22.50 -30.49 -2.59
N ILE A 20 -22.84 -30.78 -3.84
CA ILE A 20 -21.86 -31.03 -4.92
C ILE A 20 -20.98 -29.81 -5.11
N LYS A 21 -21.54 -28.58 -5.20
CA LYS A 21 -20.75 -27.35 -5.31
C LYS A 21 -19.77 -27.18 -4.15
N MET A 22 -20.14 -27.51 -2.92
CA MET A 22 -19.23 -27.42 -1.77
C MET A 22 -18.11 -28.45 -1.82
N VAL A 23 -18.38 -29.65 -2.35
CA VAL A 23 -17.34 -30.66 -2.58
C VAL A 23 -16.38 -30.23 -3.69
N GLU A 24 -16.90 -29.66 -4.79
CA GLU A 24 -16.08 -29.15 -5.90
C GLU A 24 -15.21 -27.96 -5.51
N PHE A 25 -15.66 -27.15 -4.57
CA PHE A 25 -14.88 -26.04 -4.03
C PHE A 25 -13.79 -26.47 -3.04
N ASP A 26 -13.67 -27.76 -2.69
CA ASP A 26 -12.65 -28.20 -1.75
C ASP A 26 -11.23 -27.99 -2.29
N PHE A 27 -10.58 -26.94 -1.80
CA PHE A 27 -9.19 -26.60 -2.12
C PHE A 27 -8.16 -27.42 -1.34
N THR A 28 -8.60 -28.21 -0.35
CA THR A 28 -7.70 -28.99 0.50
C THR A 28 -7.48 -30.42 -0.02
N GLY A 29 -8.32 -30.89 -0.93
CA GLY A 29 -8.34 -32.28 -1.43
C GLY A 29 -8.72 -33.33 -0.38
N THR A 30 -8.87 -32.94 0.89
CA THR A 30 -9.18 -33.81 2.03
C THR A 30 -10.55 -33.56 2.66
N HIS A 31 -11.29 -32.61 2.10
CA HIS A 31 -12.57 -32.16 2.63
C HIS A 31 -12.50 -31.67 4.08
N LYS A 32 -11.35 -31.05 4.44
CA LYS A 32 -11.04 -30.60 5.81
C LYS A 32 -12.14 -29.66 6.35
N TYR A 33 -12.62 -28.74 5.53
CA TYR A 33 -13.57 -27.70 5.92
C TYR A 33 -15.02 -27.95 5.47
N LEU A 34 -15.29 -29.04 4.76
CA LEU A 34 -16.61 -29.31 4.18
C LEU A 34 -17.72 -29.35 5.24
N GLU A 35 -17.48 -29.98 6.39
CA GLU A 35 -18.45 -30.05 7.48
C GLU A 35 -18.78 -28.65 8.03
N TYR A 36 -17.76 -27.80 8.21
CA TYR A 36 -17.97 -26.41 8.64
C TYR A 36 -18.83 -25.64 7.63
N MET A 37 -18.52 -25.73 6.35
CA MET A 37 -19.28 -25.07 5.30
C MET A 37 -20.73 -25.52 5.27
N LEU A 38 -20.98 -26.82 5.43
CA LEU A 38 -22.35 -27.38 5.49
C LEU A 38 -23.13 -26.89 6.71
N LYS A 39 -22.50 -26.85 7.91
CA LYS A 39 -23.10 -26.30 9.13
C LYS A 39 -23.43 -24.81 8.97
N SER A 40 -22.45 -24.02 8.51
CA SER A 40 -22.61 -22.59 8.30
C SER A 40 -23.71 -22.28 7.28
N TRP A 41 -23.82 -23.08 6.22
CA TRP A 41 -24.86 -22.94 5.21
C TRP A 41 -26.27 -23.19 5.74
N ILE A 42 -26.44 -24.19 6.59
CA ILE A 42 -27.75 -24.50 7.20
C ILE A 42 -28.16 -23.41 8.19
N SER A 43 -27.19 -22.91 8.99
CA SER A 43 -27.46 -21.91 10.02
C SER A 43 -27.77 -20.52 9.47
N ARG A 44 -27.39 -20.20 8.20
CA ARG A 44 -27.62 -18.88 7.58
C ARG A 44 -29.08 -18.40 7.65
N ASN A 45 -30.03 -19.29 7.50
CA ASN A 45 -31.45 -18.94 7.48
C ASN A 45 -32.00 -18.50 8.86
N GLY A 46 -31.29 -18.82 9.95
CA GLY A 46 -31.67 -18.42 11.31
C GLY A 46 -31.24 -17.00 11.69
N TYR A 47 -30.30 -16.40 10.92
CA TYR A 47 -29.70 -15.10 11.23
C TYR A 47 -29.96 -14.00 10.21
N GLY A 48 -30.84 -14.24 9.22
CA GLY A 48 -31.17 -13.23 8.18
C GLY A 48 -30.01 -12.87 7.25
N MET A 49 -28.96 -13.71 7.17
CA MET A 49 -27.73 -13.39 6.46
C MET A 49 -27.65 -14.13 5.12
N ASN A 50 -27.76 -13.39 4.03
CA ASN A 50 -27.66 -13.89 2.67
C ASN A 50 -26.22 -13.87 2.17
N HIS A 51 -25.38 -14.84 2.57
CA HIS A 51 -24.10 -15.08 1.90
C HIS A 51 -24.22 -16.21 0.86
N SER A 52 -23.48 -16.09 -0.25
CA SER A 52 -23.39 -17.12 -1.27
C SER A 52 -22.42 -18.24 -0.85
N ILE A 53 -22.50 -19.41 -1.51
CA ILE A 53 -21.52 -20.50 -1.34
C ILE A 53 -20.11 -20.01 -1.65
N THR A 54 -19.96 -19.19 -2.70
CA THR A 54 -18.68 -18.63 -3.11
C THR A 54 -18.08 -17.69 -2.05
N GLN A 55 -18.90 -16.85 -1.42
CA GLN A 55 -18.46 -15.99 -0.32
C GLN A 55 -17.99 -16.80 0.89
N LEU A 56 -18.77 -17.81 1.29
CA LEU A 56 -18.40 -18.72 2.38
C LEU A 56 -17.09 -19.45 2.08
N PHE A 57 -16.95 -19.98 0.88
CA PHE A 57 -15.74 -20.64 0.42
C PHE A 57 -14.52 -19.72 0.48
N ASN A 58 -14.64 -18.49 -0.04
CA ASN A 58 -13.55 -17.52 -0.03
C ASN A 58 -13.09 -17.19 1.39
N GLU A 59 -14.01 -17.05 2.35
CA GLU A 59 -13.65 -16.80 3.75
C GLU A 59 -13.03 -18.03 4.42
N VAL A 60 -13.47 -19.25 4.12
CA VAL A 60 -12.83 -20.48 4.63
C VAL A 60 -11.43 -20.65 4.05
N LYS A 61 -11.22 -20.34 2.77
CA LYS A 61 -9.89 -20.34 2.15
C LYS A 61 -9.00 -19.26 2.76
N ARG A 62 -9.54 -18.09 3.04
CA ARG A 62 -8.84 -17.00 3.72
C ARG A 62 -8.43 -17.41 5.14
N PHE A 63 -9.33 -18.08 5.88
CA PHE A 63 -9.02 -18.64 7.20
C PHE A 63 -7.80 -19.56 7.14
N ASP A 64 -7.78 -20.52 6.22
CA ASP A 64 -6.66 -21.46 6.08
C ASP A 64 -5.33 -20.73 5.78
N GLY A 65 -5.36 -19.74 4.88
CA GLY A 65 -4.19 -18.91 4.56
C GLY A 65 -3.71 -17.98 5.69
N LEU A 66 -4.56 -17.75 6.70
CA LEU A 66 -4.27 -16.90 7.86
C LEU A 66 -4.06 -17.69 9.16
N LEU A 67 -4.07 -19.03 9.11
CA LEU A 67 -3.93 -19.91 10.29
C LEU A 67 -2.80 -19.49 11.26
N PRO A 68 -1.58 -19.08 10.83
CA PRO A 68 -0.53 -18.67 11.74
C PRO A 68 -0.84 -17.42 12.56
N TYR A 69 -1.81 -16.62 12.12
CA TYR A 69 -2.18 -15.33 12.69
C TYR A 69 -3.51 -15.35 13.46
N HIS A 70 -4.28 -16.44 13.39
CA HIS A 70 -5.47 -16.63 14.20
C HIS A 70 -5.10 -16.94 15.65
N VAL A 71 -5.86 -16.39 16.60
CA VAL A 71 -5.75 -16.69 18.03
C VAL A 71 -6.07 -18.17 18.27
N THR A 72 -7.18 -18.65 17.70
CA THR A 72 -7.51 -20.07 17.64
C THR A 72 -7.38 -20.61 16.22
N LYS A 73 -6.83 -21.82 16.09
CA LYS A 73 -6.62 -22.50 14.80
C LYS A 73 -7.71 -23.49 14.45
N ASP A 74 -8.70 -23.62 15.33
CA ASP A 74 -9.84 -24.50 15.14
C ASP A 74 -11.06 -23.74 14.63
N ILE A 75 -11.39 -23.91 13.35
CA ILE A 75 -12.56 -23.28 12.74
C ILE A 75 -13.89 -23.75 13.37
N TYR A 76 -13.88 -24.89 14.07
CA TYR A 76 -15.07 -25.42 14.75
C TYR A 76 -15.29 -24.83 16.14
N SER A 77 -14.39 -23.95 16.61
CA SER A 77 -14.55 -23.25 17.88
C SER A 77 -15.76 -22.30 17.84
N GLN A 78 -16.23 -21.90 19.02
CA GLN A 78 -17.36 -20.96 19.14
C GLN A 78 -17.05 -19.58 18.54
N GLU A 79 -15.77 -19.23 18.38
CA GLU A 79 -15.33 -17.96 17.82
C GLU A 79 -15.66 -17.84 16.33
N PHE A 80 -15.87 -18.98 15.63
CA PHE A 80 -16.21 -19.05 14.21
C PHE A 80 -17.62 -19.61 13.95
N ASN A 81 -18.52 -19.57 14.93
CA ASN A 81 -19.82 -20.24 14.85
C ASN A 81 -20.80 -19.63 13.82
N SER A 82 -20.45 -18.52 13.19
CA SER A 82 -21.26 -17.89 12.15
C SER A 82 -20.39 -17.25 11.08
N TYR A 83 -20.95 -17.06 9.88
CA TYR A 83 -20.25 -16.41 8.77
C TYR A 83 -19.70 -15.00 9.12
N PRO A 84 -20.44 -14.08 9.78
CA PRO A 84 -19.88 -12.77 10.16
C PRO A 84 -18.73 -12.89 11.14
N LYS A 85 -18.79 -13.81 12.08
CA LYS A 85 -17.66 -14.02 13.01
C LYS A 85 -16.44 -14.56 12.27
N LEU A 86 -16.61 -15.45 11.30
CA LEU A 86 -15.51 -15.92 10.45
C LEU A 86 -14.87 -14.74 9.72
N VAL A 87 -15.67 -13.83 9.13
CA VAL A 87 -15.17 -12.63 8.44
C VAL A 87 -14.41 -11.72 9.42
N GLU A 88 -15.01 -11.41 10.57
CA GLU A 88 -14.39 -10.57 11.61
C GLU A 88 -13.04 -11.15 12.09
N MET A 89 -12.99 -12.44 12.39
CA MET A 89 -11.78 -13.09 12.86
C MET A 89 -10.69 -13.17 11.77
N ASN A 90 -11.09 -13.38 10.50
CA ASN A 90 -10.18 -13.29 9.36
C ASN A 90 -9.62 -11.87 9.18
N ASP A 91 -10.44 -10.83 9.38
CA ASP A 91 -9.98 -9.45 9.33
C ASP A 91 -8.97 -9.15 10.43
N ASN A 92 -9.22 -9.61 11.66
CA ASN A 92 -8.31 -9.47 12.78
C ASN A 92 -6.97 -10.23 12.52
N ALA A 93 -7.04 -11.46 12.01
CA ALA A 93 -5.84 -12.23 11.66
C ALA A 93 -5.05 -11.57 10.52
N GLN A 94 -5.74 -10.95 9.54
CA GLN A 94 -5.08 -10.18 8.49
C GLN A 94 -4.35 -8.96 9.05
N ILE A 95 -4.96 -8.23 9.99
CA ILE A 95 -4.31 -7.12 10.68
C ILE A 95 -3.05 -7.61 11.41
N MET A 96 -3.12 -8.72 12.15
CA MET A 96 -1.96 -9.30 12.84
C MET A 96 -0.84 -9.73 11.86
N LYS A 97 -1.21 -10.32 10.72
CA LYS A 97 -0.26 -10.64 9.65
C LYS A 97 0.41 -9.38 9.11
N ASP A 98 -0.39 -8.36 8.81
CA ASP A 98 0.10 -7.11 8.26
C ASP A 98 1.04 -6.40 9.24
N ASP A 99 0.73 -6.42 10.53
CA ASP A 99 1.60 -5.85 11.56
C ASP A 99 2.93 -6.59 11.69
N LYS A 100 2.91 -7.94 11.71
CA LYS A 100 4.12 -8.77 11.81
C LYS A 100 5.03 -8.68 10.58
N THR A 101 4.45 -8.43 9.40
CA THR A 101 5.19 -8.38 8.13
C THR A 101 5.41 -6.95 7.63
N PHE A 102 5.05 -5.94 8.45
CA PHE A 102 5.22 -4.55 8.07
C PHE A 102 6.66 -4.10 8.30
N VAL A 103 7.38 -3.88 7.21
CA VAL A 103 8.71 -3.27 7.23
C VAL A 103 8.54 -1.78 6.99
N ARG A 104 8.82 -0.99 8.02
CA ARG A 104 8.56 0.46 8.04
C ARG A 104 9.21 1.18 6.87
N GLU A 105 10.48 0.89 6.64
CA GLU A 105 11.32 1.54 5.63
C GLU A 105 10.84 1.26 4.20
N GLU A 106 10.20 0.12 3.97
CA GLU A 106 9.61 -0.22 2.67
C GLU A 106 8.30 0.53 2.39
N HIS A 107 7.57 0.88 3.45
CA HIS A 107 6.21 1.38 3.35
C HIS A 107 6.03 2.85 3.69
N ALA A 108 7.00 3.48 4.36
CA ALA A 108 6.93 4.89 4.74
C ALA A 108 8.31 5.54 4.90
N ASN A 109 8.39 6.83 4.60
CA ASN A 109 9.50 7.68 5.01
C ASN A 109 9.12 8.37 6.32
N VAL A 110 9.93 8.20 7.36
CA VAL A 110 9.76 8.92 8.61
C VAL A 110 10.49 10.24 8.49
N LEU A 111 9.74 11.34 8.60
CA LEU A 111 10.27 12.70 8.47
C LEU A 111 10.60 13.28 9.84
N TYR A 112 9.89 12.84 10.86
CA TYR A 112 10.12 13.21 12.24
C TYR A 112 9.54 12.14 13.17
N GLU A 113 10.18 11.88 14.29
CA GLU A 113 9.66 11.07 15.37
C GLU A 113 10.30 11.45 16.70
N ASP A 114 9.47 11.61 17.73
CA ASP A 114 9.83 11.68 19.14
C ASP A 114 8.86 10.82 19.97
N ASP A 115 8.90 10.95 21.28
CA ASP A 115 8.03 10.16 22.17
C ASP A 115 6.54 10.49 22.01
N GLU A 116 6.22 11.74 21.63
CA GLU A 116 4.84 12.22 21.51
C GLU A 116 4.27 12.15 20.09
N LEU A 117 5.13 12.33 19.06
CA LEU A 117 4.70 12.56 17.69
C LEU A 117 5.44 11.68 16.71
N ILE A 118 4.77 11.33 15.61
CA ILE A 118 5.41 10.79 14.42
C ILE A 118 4.86 11.49 13.16
N MET A 119 5.77 11.88 12.27
CA MET A 119 5.46 12.45 10.97
C MET A 119 5.97 11.53 9.88
N VAL A 120 5.09 11.02 9.02
CA VAL A 120 5.42 10.02 8.00
C VAL A 120 4.84 10.37 6.64
N SER A 121 5.62 10.11 5.58
CA SER A 121 5.10 10.08 4.22
C SER A 121 4.95 8.63 3.78
N PRO A 122 3.73 8.11 3.59
CA PRO A 122 3.53 6.75 3.13
C PRO A 122 4.06 6.58 1.70
N LYS A 123 4.87 5.55 1.47
CA LYS A 123 5.42 5.17 0.15
C LYS A 123 4.47 4.24 -0.61
N THR A 124 3.69 3.47 0.12
CA THR A 124 2.78 2.47 -0.41
C THR A 124 1.39 2.59 0.20
N HIS A 125 0.38 2.05 -0.48
CA HIS A 125 -0.97 1.99 0.07
C HIS A 125 -1.01 1.25 1.42
N ARG A 126 -0.18 0.20 1.60
CA ARG A 126 -0.04 -0.51 2.89
C ARG A 126 0.47 0.42 4.00
N GLY A 127 1.44 1.29 3.71
CA GLY A 127 1.89 2.34 4.62
C GLY A 127 0.78 3.33 4.96
N SER A 128 0.02 3.74 3.95
CA SER A 128 -1.14 4.63 4.14
C SER A 128 -2.22 3.99 5.03
N LEU A 129 -2.54 2.71 4.83
CA LEU A 129 -3.47 1.96 5.68
C LEU A 129 -2.99 1.87 7.14
N LYS A 130 -1.70 1.57 7.35
CA LYS A 130 -1.11 1.46 8.70
C LYS A 130 -1.18 2.76 9.46
N TYR A 131 -0.67 3.84 8.89
CA TYR A 131 -0.56 5.14 9.56
C TYR A 131 -1.89 5.91 9.56
N GLY A 132 -2.75 5.71 8.55
CA GLY A 132 -4.09 6.26 8.48
C GLY A 132 -5.17 5.42 9.17
N ALA A 133 -4.81 4.33 9.86
CA ALA A 133 -5.77 3.48 10.57
C ALA A 133 -6.62 4.31 11.57
N GLY A 134 -7.94 4.08 11.57
CA GLY A 134 -8.88 4.82 12.44
C GLY A 134 -9.24 6.22 11.93
N THR A 135 -8.88 6.58 10.71
CA THR A 135 -9.34 7.80 10.03
C THR A 135 -10.36 7.48 8.94
N THR A 136 -11.06 8.51 8.46
CA THR A 136 -11.96 8.41 7.30
C THR A 136 -11.28 8.82 5.99
N TRP A 137 -9.95 8.99 5.99
CA TRP A 137 -9.20 9.41 4.80
C TRP A 137 -9.36 8.44 3.64
N CYS A 138 -9.74 8.97 2.49
CA CYS A 138 -9.88 8.18 1.26
C CYS A 138 -8.56 7.52 0.84
N THR A 139 -7.41 8.11 1.19
CA THR A 139 -6.06 7.56 0.95
C THR A 139 -5.74 6.35 1.83
N ALA A 140 -6.44 6.18 2.96
CA ALA A 140 -6.31 5.06 3.89
C ALA A 140 -7.51 4.09 3.81
N SER A 141 -8.25 4.10 2.71
CA SER A 141 -9.38 3.19 2.47
C SER A 141 -8.90 1.87 1.88
N LYS A 142 -9.27 0.75 2.52
CA LYS A 142 -8.97 -0.61 2.02
C LYS A 142 -9.61 -0.90 0.65
N SER A 143 -10.76 -0.30 0.37
CA SER A 143 -11.54 -0.54 -0.85
C SER A 143 -11.06 0.24 -2.07
N ASN A 144 -10.18 1.24 -1.90
CA ASN A 144 -9.80 2.14 -2.99
C ASN A 144 -8.29 2.47 -2.99
N PRO A 145 -7.41 1.50 -3.35
CA PRO A 145 -5.98 1.72 -3.43
C PRO A 145 -5.57 2.77 -4.49
N ASP A 146 -6.37 2.92 -5.56
CA ASP A 146 -6.07 3.86 -6.65
C ASP A 146 -6.11 5.32 -6.19
N THR A 147 -6.93 5.61 -5.20
CA THR A 147 -6.98 6.97 -4.61
C THR A 147 -5.64 7.34 -3.98
N PHE A 148 -5.05 6.45 -3.19
CA PHE A 148 -3.72 6.67 -2.62
C PHE A 148 -2.67 6.91 -3.72
N GLN A 149 -2.64 6.07 -4.75
CA GLN A 149 -1.70 6.20 -5.87
C GLN A 149 -1.85 7.54 -6.59
N ARG A 150 -3.09 7.99 -6.82
CA ARG A 150 -3.40 9.29 -7.45
C ARG A 150 -2.85 10.45 -6.61
N TYR A 151 -3.05 10.46 -5.29
CA TYR A 151 -2.51 11.47 -4.40
C TYR A 151 -0.98 11.50 -4.43
N CYS A 152 -0.33 10.35 -4.36
CA CYS A 152 1.12 10.24 -4.41
C CYS A 152 1.72 10.64 -5.77
N LYS A 153 0.99 10.39 -6.87
CA LYS A 153 1.40 10.82 -8.22
C LYS A 153 1.31 12.33 -8.40
N ASN A 154 0.25 12.93 -7.89
CA ASN A 154 -0.07 14.34 -8.14
C ASN A 154 0.48 15.28 -7.08
N GLY A 155 0.93 14.78 -5.92
CA GLY A 155 1.38 15.61 -4.84
C GLY A 155 2.20 14.89 -3.78
N CYS A 156 2.41 15.58 -2.68
CA CYS A 156 3.10 15.09 -1.49
C CYS A 156 2.09 14.91 -0.36
N LEU A 157 1.96 13.68 0.14
CA LEU A 157 1.08 13.31 1.24
C LEU A 157 1.91 12.94 2.46
N VAL A 158 1.60 13.54 3.60
CA VAL A 158 2.26 13.29 4.87
C VAL A 158 1.23 13.20 5.99
N TYR A 159 1.40 12.23 6.87
CA TYR A 159 0.58 12.07 8.07
C TYR A 159 1.37 12.49 9.30
N LEU A 160 0.73 13.29 10.14
CA LEU A 160 1.19 13.65 11.46
C LEU A 160 0.28 12.98 12.50
N ILE A 161 0.87 12.21 13.39
CA ILE A 161 0.15 11.38 14.37
C ILE A 161 0.65 11.71 15.75
N ASP A 162 -0.25 12.12 16.62
CA ASP A 162 -0.03 12.22 18.05
C ASP A 162 -0.11 10.82 18.66
N LYS A 163 0.96 10.38 19.31
CA LYS A 163 1.05 9.08 19.99
C LYS A 163 0.48 9.15 21.40
N THR A 164 0.19 10.35 21.89
CA THR A 164 -0.43 10.61 23.20
C THR A 164 -1.93 10.79 23.03
N GLU A 165 -2.67 10.69 24.12
CA GLU A 165 -4.11 10.99 24.15
C GLU A 165 -4.41 12.47 24.45
N SER A 166 -3.42 13.35 24.35
CA SER A 166 -3.50 14.76 24.75
C SER A 166 -4.35 15.64 23.82
N LYS A 167 -4.59 15.19 22.59
CA LYS A 167 -5.41 15.90 21.61
C LYS A 167 -6.86 15.44 21.64
N THR A 168 -7.76 16.30 21.15
CA THR A 168 -9.16 15.87 20.95
C THR A 168 -9.21 14.74 19.94
N LYS A 169 -10.10 13.77 20.17
CA LYS A 169 -10.21 12.53 19.39
C LYS A 169 -10.14 12.72 17.87
N ASN A 170 -10.72 13.82 17.35
CA ASN A 170 -10.78 14.07 15.90
C ASN A 170 -9.52 14.72 15.33
N PHE A 171 -8.54 15.05 16.18
CA PHE A 171 -7.33 15.76 15.81
C PHE A 171 -6.04 15.06 16.26
N GLN A 172 -6.12 13.79 16.67
CA GLN A 172 -4.93 12.97 16.97
C GLN A 172 -4.13 12.65 15.72
N LYS A 173 -4.78 12.59 14.54
CA LYS A 173 -4.14 12.36 13.25
C LYS A 173 -4.53 13.48 12.28
N ILE A 174 -3.53 13.99 11.59
CA ILE A 174 -3.66 15.07 10.61
C ILE A 174 -2.97 14.65 9.34
N ALA A 175 -3.57 14.92 8.18
CA ALA A 175 -2.93 14.76 6.90
C ALA A 175 -2.54 16.14 6.32
N PHE A 176 -1.29 16.27 5.90
CA PHE A 176 -0.81 17.36 5.07
C PHE A 176 -0.76 16.89 3.62
N TYR A 177 -1.29 17.70 2.73
CA TYR A 177 -1.22 17.45 1.30
C TYR A 177 -0.82 18.71 0.55
N ASN A 178 0.16 18.58 -0.34
CA ASN A 178 0.51 19.61 -1.30
C ASN A 178 0.37 19.03 -2.71
N ASN A 179 -0.50 19.62 -3.51
CA ASN A 179 -0.63 19.27 -4.91
C ASN A 179 0.47 19.96 -5.71
N SER A 180 1.54 19.22 -6.01
CA SER A 180 2.73 19.71 -6.70
C SER A 180 2.50 20.13 -8.17
N GLY A 181 1.25 20.08 -8.65
CA GLY A 181 0.94 20.32 -10.06
C GLY A 181 1.42 21.66 -10.60
N HIS A 182 1.69 22.69 -9.77
CA HIS A 182 1.95 24.02 -10.32
C HIS A 182 2.89 24.96 -9.54
N SER A 183 3.37 24.66 -8.33
CA SER A 183 4.27 25.62 -7.64
C SER A 183 4.99 25.02 -6.42
N LEU A 184 6.27 25.39 -6.21
CA LEU A 184 6.98 25.22 -4.95
C LEU A 184 6.32 25.99 -3.79
N SER A 185 5.46 26.95 -4.12
CA SER A 185 4.62 27.74 -3.21
C SER A 185 3.20 27.18 -3.09
N GLY A 186 2.95 25.93 -3.52
CA GLY A 186 1.64 25.30 -3.44
C GLY A 186 1.05 25.39 -2.04
N GLU A 187 -0.23 25.73 -1.98
CA GLU A 187 -0.99 25.80 -0.74
C GLU A 187 -1.02 24.41 -0.09
N ILE A 188 -0.72 24.36 1.19
CA ILE A 188 -0.76 23.11 1.97
C ILE A 188 -2.19 22.96 2.46
N SER A 189 -2.90 21.95 1.96
CA SER A 189 -4.17 21.53 2.52
C SER A 189 -3.93 20.66 3.75
N ILE A 190 -4.66 20.93 4.81
CA ILE A 190 -4.58 20.21 6.08
C ILE A 190 -5.93 19.55 6.32
N TYR A 191 -5.92 18.24 6.61
CA TYR A 191 -7.13 17.46 6.86
C TYR A 191 -7.09 16.85 8.25
N SER A 192 -8.20 16.98 8.97
CA SER A 192 -8.40 16.28 10.24
C SER A 192 -8.59 14.78 10.03
N GLN A 193 -8.58 14.01 11.10
CA GLN A 193 -8.84 12.56 11.11
C GLN A 193 -10.18 12.17 10.44
N ASN A 194 -11.16 13.06 10.41
CA ASN A 194 -12.48 12.85 9.81
C ASN A 194 -12.58 13.37 8.36
N ASP A 195 -11.45 13.54 7.68
CA ASP A 195 -11.35 14.02 6.29
C ASP A 195 -11.93 15.43 6.07
N ASN A 196 -12.01 16.23 7.14
CA ASN A 196 -12.45 17.62 7.05
C ASN A 196 -11.23 18.52 6.90
N GLU A 197 -11.29 19.43 5.93
CA GLU A 197 -10.27 20.47 5.77
C GLU A 197 -10.23 21.37 7.01
N THR A 198 -9.03 21.72 7.44
CA THR A 198 -8.77 22.50 8.63
C THR A 198 -7.58 23.44 8.39
N ASN A 199 -7.22 24.25 9.39
CA ASN A 199 -6.09 25.17 9.33
C ASN A 199 -5.29 25.14 10.64
N GLU A 200 -4.14 25.81 10.62
CA GLU A 200 -3.22 25.86 11.77
C GLU A 200 -3.88 26.42 13.03
N SER A 201 -4.64 27.52 12.90
CA SER A 201 -5.32 28.16 14.05
C SER A 201 -6.26 27.18 14.73
N ARG A 202 -7.07 26.45 13.95
CA ARG A 202 -7.98 25.45 14.49
C ARG A 202 -7.25 24.25 15.11
N LEU A 203 -6.08 23.87 14.61
CA LEU A 203 -5.26 22.84 15.24
C LEU A 203 -4.75 23.29 16.61
N VAL A 204 -4.30 24.54 16.72
CA VAL A 204 -3.88 25.13 18.01
C VAL A 204 -5.03 25.15 19.02
N GLU A 205 -6.24 25.53 18.60
CA GLU A 205 -7.46 25.46 19.45
C GLU A 205 -7.76 24.02 19.93
N LYS A 206 -7.34 23.01 19.17
CA LYS A 206 -7.54 21.58 19.48
C LYS A 206 -6.37 20.94 20.23
N GLY A 207 -5.44 21.74 20.71
CA GLY A 207 -4.36 21.30 21.61
C GLY A 207 -2.98 21.11 20.95
N TRP A 208 -2.82 21.48 19.68
CA TRP A 208 -1.49 21.49 19.04
C TRP A 208 -0.71 22.72 19.47
N LYS A 209 0.60 22.55 19.77
CA LYS A 209 1.48 23.67 20.08
C LYS A 209 1.88 24.40 18.79
N HIS A 210 1.71 25.71 18.76
CA HIS A 210 1.97 26.53 17.56
C HIS A 210 3.41 26.37 17.06
N GLU A 211 4.41 26.46 17.94
CA GLU A 211 5.83 26.35 17.55
C GLU A 211 6.13 24.98 16.96
N LYS A 212 5.52 23.91 17.53
CA LYS A 212 5.72 22.55 17.05
C LYS A 212 5.08 22.33 15.68
N LEU A 213 3.88 22.87 15.47
CA LEU A 213 3.24 22.83 14.15
C LEU A 213 4.07 23.57 13.10
N ALA A 214 4.56 24.77 13.42
CA ALA A 214 5.40 25.55 12.52
C ALA A 214 6.69 24.80 12.13
N GLU A 215 7.38 24.15 13.10
CA GLU A 215 8.53 23.29 12.84
C GLU A 215 8.17 22.15 11.88
N LEU A 216 7.07 21.42 12.15
CA LEU A 216 6.65 20.27 11.35
C LEU A 216 6.21 20.68 9.94
N MET A 217 5.56 21.83 9.79
CA MET A 217 5.22 22.39 8.47
C MET A 217 6.47 22.79 7.66
N LEU A 218 7.50 23.32 8.31
CA LEU A 218 8.78 23.58 7.64
C LEU A 218 9.45 22.28 7.17
N ARG A 219 9.44 21.22 7.99
CA ARG A 219 9.92 19.89 7.59
C ARG A 219 9.15 19.31 6.42
N PHE A 220 7.83 19.45 6.41
CA PHE A 220 6.98 19.05 5.29
C PHE A 220 7.35 19.78 4.01
N ARG A 221 7.52 21.11 4.07
CA ARG A 221 7.93 21.91 2.92
C ARG A 221 9.31 21.50 2.38
N ALA A 222 10.29 21.32 3.26
CA ALA A 222 11.62 20.85 2.86
C ALA A 222 11.54 19.49 2.17
N TYR A 223 10.84 18.52 2.74
CA TYR A 223 10.65 17.21 2.16
C TYR A 223 9.94 17.27 0.79
N HIS A 224 8.93 18.13 0.64
CA HIS A 224 8.24 18.33 -0.63
C HIS A 224 9.18 18.87 -1.71
N VAL A 225 10.01 19.88 -1.38
CA VAL A 225 11.00 20.46 -2.31
C VAL A 225 12.01 19.41 -2.76
N ASP A 226 12.58 18.64 -1.82
CA ASP A 226 13.54 17.58 -2.12
C ASP A 226 12.94 16.50 -3.01
N ARG A 227 11.72 16.08 -2.72
CA ARG A 227 11.00 15.08 -3.51
C ARG A 227 10.77 15.55 -4.94
N GLU A 228 10.37 16.81 -5.15
CA GLU A 228 10.15 17.36 -6.48
C GLU A 228 11.47 17.58 -7.24
N ALA A 229 12.56 17.94 -6.55
CA ALA A 229 13.89 18.03 -7.14
C ALA A 229 14.36 16.65 -7.65
N ILE A 230 14.20 15.60 -6.84
CA ILE A 230 14.53 14.21 -7.21
C ILE A 230 13.68 13.77 -8.41
N LYS A 231 12.37 14.04 -8.41
CA LYS A 231 11.47 13.69 -9.51
C LYS A 231 11.89 14.36 -10.83
N ARG A 232 12.25 15.65 -10.79
CA ARG A 232 12.74 16.37 -11.97
C ARG A 232 14.08 15.83 -12.45
N ALA A 233 14.99 15.51 -11.53
CA ALA A 233 16.28 14.91 -11.87
C ALA A 233 16.09 13.55 -12.55
N LYS A 234 15.23 12.67 -12.00
CA LYS A 234 14.90 11.37 -12.61
C LYS A 234 14.34 11.54 -14.03
N SER A 235 13.36 12.42 -14.22
CA SER A 235 12.79 12.67 -15.55
C SER A 235 13.81 13.19 -16.57
N LYS A 236 14.73 14.06 -16.12
CA LYS A 236 15.84 14.51 -16.98
C LYS A 236 16.78 13.37 -17.38
N VAL A 237 17.12 12.50 -16.42
CA VAL A 237 18.00 11.36 -16.68
C VAL A 237 17.32 10.36 -17.61
N GLU A 238 16.03 10.06 -17.41
CA GLU A 238 15.25 9.19 -18.31
C GLU A 238 15.23 9.75 -19.75
N SER A 239 14.97 11.06 -19.91
CA SER A 239 15.01 11.72 -21.21
C SER A 239 16.39 11.65 -21.88
N LEU A 240 17.47 11.76 -21.11
CA LEU A 240 18.84 11.61 -21.62
C LEU A 240 19.14 10.19 -22.06
N ILE A 241 18.71 9.19 -21.28
CA ILE A 241 18.86 7.77 -21.64
C ILE A 241 18.10 7.46 -22.94
N ASP A 242 16.86 7.94 -23.08
CA ASP A 242 16.08 7.73 -24.29
C ASP A 242 16.70 8.44 -25.49
N ALA A 243 17.21 9.64 -25.33
CA ALA A 243 17.95 10.33 -26.39
C ALA A 243 19.21 9.54 -26.81
N MET A 244 19.94 8.98 -25.84
CA MET A 244 21.14 8.17 -26.10
C MET A 244 20.83 6.84 -26.80
N LYS A 245 19.72 6.16 -26.43
CA LYS A 245 19.27 4.94 -27.12
C LYS A 245 18.89 5.18 -28.58
N ASN A 246 18.45 6.39 -28.88
CA ASN A 246 18.08 6.81 -30.23
C ASN A 246 19.23 7.37 -31.06
N ILE A 247 20.46 7.45 -30.52
CA ILE A 247 21.65 7.81 -31.29
C ILE A 247 21.92 6.67 -32.28
N ASN A 248 21.87 7.00 -33.57
CA ASN A 248 22.27 6.06 -34.64
C ASN A 248 23.78 5.87 -34.56
N LEU A 249 24.22 4.79 -33.89
CA LEU A 249 25.64 4.46 -33.73
C LEU A 249 26.35 4.26 -35.05
N ASP A 250 25.66 3.78 -36.10
CA ASP A 250 26.23 3.59 -37.44
C ASP A 250 26.52 4.93 -38.11
N GLU A 251 25.62 5.91 -37.94
CA GLU A 251 25.80 7.26 -38.45
C GLU A 251 26.92 7.99 -37.69
N LEU A 252 26.95 7.82 -36.35
CA LEU A 252 28.04 8.34 -35.53
C LEU A 252 29.39 7.74 -35.92
N HIS A 253 29.45 6.43 -36.16
CA HIS A 253 30.65 5.71 -36.57
C HIS A 253 31.12 6.16 -37.95
N SER A 254 30.17 6.39 -38.87
CA SER A 254 30.48 6.90 -40.23
C SER A 254 31.02 8.32 -40.18
N ASN A 255 30.45 9.16 -39.34
CA ASN A 255 30.90 10.55 -39.11
C ASN A 255 32.29 10.58 -38.46
N LEU A 256 32.57 9.71 -37.48
CA LEU A 256 33.87 9.58 -36.83
C LEU A 256 34.95 9.11 -37.82
N LYS A 257 34.68 8.10 -38.69
CA LYS A 257 35.58 7.68 -39.74
C LYS A 257 35.88 8.78 -40.76
N TYR A 258 34.89 9.63 -41.05
CA TYR A 258 35.09 10.78 -41.91
C TYR A 258 36.02 11.83 -41.28
N LEU A 259 35.88 12.09 -39.98
CA LEU A 259 36.73 13.00 -39.22
C LEU A 259 38.17 12.46 -39.03
N GLU A 260 38.32 11.15 -38.77
CA GLU A 260 39.61 10.46 -38.71
C GLU A 260 40.40 10.60 -40.02
N LYS A 261 39.74 10.47 -41.17
CA LYS A 261 40.36 10.69 -42.49
C LYS A 261 40.82 12.12 -42.73
N ARG A 262 40.28 13.09 -41.98
CA ARG A 262 40.69 14.49 -42.05
C ARG A 262 41.86 14.86 -41.12
N GLY A 263 42.40 13.91 -40.34
CA GLY A 263 43.54 14.14 -39.48
C GLY A 263 43.23 14.82 -38.15
N GLU A 264 41.96 14.84 -37.72
CA GLU A 264 41.54 15.36 -36.43
C GLU A 264 41.74 14.27 -35.38
N SER A 265 42.93 14.24 -34.74
CA SER A 265 43.36 13.15 -33.84
C SER A 265 42.71 13.12 -32.47
N GLU A 266 41.80 14.06 -32.16
CA GLU A 266 41.24 14.22 -30.83
C GLU A 266 40.05 13.28 -30.52
N PHE A 267 39.57 12.53 -31.47
CA PHE A 267 38.32 11.73 -31.31
C PHE A 267 38.53 10.24 -31.06
N LYS A 268 39.73 9.79 -30.75
CA LYS A 268 40.04 8.35 -30.53
C LYS A 268 39.34 7.68 -29.33
N ASN A 269 38.50 8.41 -28.56
CA ASN A 269 37.91 7.90 -27.32
C ASN A 269 36.39 8.12 -27.16
N VAL A 270 35.64 8.51 -28.20
CA VAL A 270 34.22 8.84 -28.05
C VAL A 270 33.40 7.61 -27.68
N ASP A 271 33.66 6.42 -28.24
CA ASP A 271 32.94 5.19 -27.86
C ASP A 271 33.18 4.80 -26.41
N ASN A 272 34.41 4.96 -25.92
CA ASN A 272 34.72 4.71 -24.51
C ASN A 272 34.07 5.77 -23.58
N LEU A 273 34.04 7.02 -24.01
CA LEU A 273 33.36 8.10 -23.27
C LEU A 273 31.84 7.89 -23.19
N VAL A 274 31.20 7.53 -24.31
CA VAL A 274 29.75 7.25 -24.37
C VAL A 274 29.42 6.03 -23.51
N ASN A 275 30.14 4.92 -23.64
CA ASN A 275 29.90 3.70 -22.85
C ASN A 275 30.17 3.92 -21.36
N THR A 276 31.19 4.67 -20.99
CA THR A 276 31.49 5.03 -19.59
C THR A 276 30.41 5.93 -19.01
N PHE A 277 29.92 6.89 -19.79
CA PHE A 277 28.85 7.79 -19.38
C PHE A 277 27.53 7.03 -19.18
N VAL A 278 27.11 6.17 -20.13
CA VAL A 278 25.92 5.32 -20.03
C VAL A 278 25.98 4.44 -18.79
N SER A 279 27.10 3.72 -18.59
CA SER A 279 27.29 2.86 -17.41
C SER A 279 27.27 3.62 -16.10
N THR A 280 27.80 4.85 -16.07
CA THR A 280 27.79 5.71 -14.88
C THR A 280 26.38 6.20 -14.57
N VAL A 281 25.61 6.57 -15.59
CA VAL A 281 24.22 7.00 -15.46
C VAL A 281 23.34 5.85 -14.99
N GLU A 282 23.46 4.65 -15.55
CA GLU A 282 22.73 3.46 -15.13
C GLU A 282 23.02 3.09 -13.68
N LYS A 283 24.28 3.05 -13.27
CA LYS A 283 24.69 2.81 -11.87
C LYS A 283 24.17 3.88 -10.89
N SER A 284 24.06 5.12 -11.38
CA SER A 284 23.51 6.20 -10.55
C SER A 284 22.00 6.09 -10.40
N LEU A 285 21.29 5.65 -11.46
CA LEU A 285 19.84 5.37 -11.39
C LEU A 285 19.51 4.22 -10.45
N ASP A 286 20.29 3.15 -10.45
CA ASP A 286 20.11 2.02 -9.54
C ASP A 286 20.25 2.44 -8.07
N LYS A 287 21.16 3.39 -7.77
CA LYS A 287 21.28 3.97 -6.43
C LYS A 287 20.10 4.86 -6.02
N PHE A 288 19.38 5.46 -6.96
CA PHE A 288 18.18 6.25 -6.68
C PHE A 288 16.91 5.41 -6.59
N ASN A 289 16.93 4.16 -7.05
CA ASN A 289 15.79 3.25 -7.00
C ASN A 289 15.79 2.34 -5.74
N ASN A 290 16.90 2.29 -5.02
CA ASN A 290 17.07 1.65 -3.72
C ASN A 290 17.02 2.69 -2.59
#